data_911c4a5cb1610017505d8147521a20d0
#
_entry.id   911c4a5cb1610017505d8147521a20d0
#
_cell.length_a   1.000
_cell.length_b   1.000
_cell.length_c   1.000
_cell.angle_alpha   90.00
_cell.angle_beta   90.00
_cell.angle_gamma   90.00
#
_symmetry.space_group_name_H-M   'P 1'
#
loop_
_entity.id
_entity.type
_entity.pdbx_description
1 polymer ?
#
loop_
_entity_poly.entity_id
_entity_poly.type
_entity_poly.pdbx_seq_one_letter_code
_entity_poly.pdbx_strand_id
1 'polypeptide(L)'
;MDQWQNRWKRVIDQLEVIADDAAVQRLLDRLTTPDTGTVLGFVNAHAMNLVVRDGGYSQALSAADVLLRDGAGMAILYRRLGLEPGLNMNGTDFIPRLMAAYRGRKVAFWGTRQPYLDQAVRRCEAEFGIVPVSVHDGFASLETYLQLAREQQPELIVLGMGMPKQEAVAAELAVTGGPCLIVCGGAILDFLGGKVSRAPEWLRRLGGEWLYRLLREPKRLFMRYVV
;
A
#
# COMPACT_ATOMS: atom_id res chain seq x y z
N MET A 1 -5.99 -5.40 29.59
CA MET A 1 -5.88 -5.76 28.16
C MET A 1 -4.42 -5.69 27.81
N ASP A 2 -3.86 -6.72 27.18
CA ASP A 2 -2.45 -6.76 26.84
C ASP A 2 -2.12 -5.67 25.80
N GLN A 3 -0.87 -5.17 25.80
CA GLN A 3 -0.44 -4.11 24.86
C GLN A 3 -0.73 -4.43 23.39
N TRP A 4 -0.62 -5.70 22.98
CA TRP A 4 -0.89 -6.13 21.62
C TRP A 4 -2.38 -6.04 21.25
N GLN A 5 -3.29 -6.31 22.20
CA GLN A 5 -4.74 -6.20 21.99
C GLN A 5 -5.16 -4.75 21.72
N ASN A 6 -4.55 -3.80 22.44
CA ASN A 6 -4.79 -2.37 22.23
C ASN A 6 -4.29 -1.91 20.86
N ARG A 7 -3.09 -2.37 20.43
CA ARG A 7 -2.55 -2.08 19.11
C ARG A 7 -3.45 -2.63 18.01
N TRP A 8 -3.86 -3.88 18.16
CA TRP A 8 -4.72 -4.57 17.21
C TRP A 8 -6.08 -3.88 17.06
N LYS A 9 -6.72 -3.56 18.20
CA LYS A 9 -8.01 -2.85 18.21
C LYS A 9 -7.89 -1.48 17.54
N ARG A 10 -6.85 -0.72 17.82
CA ARG A 10 -6.61 0.59 17.20
C ARG A 10 -6.61 0.51 15.69
N VAL A 11 -5.88 -0.44 15.10
CA VAL A 11 -5.83 -0.60 13.64
C VAL A 11 -7.20 -0.98 13.07
N ILE A 12 -7.95 -1.87 13.73
CA ILE A 12 -9.31 -2.23 13.30
C ILE A 12 -10.24 -1.02 13.33
N ASP A 13 -10.21 -0.23 14.41
CA ASP A 13 -11.06 0.96 14.57
C ASP A 13 -10.70 2.08 13.57
N GLN A 14 -9.44 2.12 13.09
CA GLN A 14 -8.95 3.12 12.13
C GLN A 14 -9.22 2.75 10.67
N LEU A 15 -9.51 1.48 10.36
CA LEU A 15 -9.77 1.06 9.00
C LEU A 15 -11.00 1.74 8.41
N GLU A 16 -10.80 2.44 7.29
CA GLU A 16 -11.89 3.05 6.53
C GLU A 16 -12.62 1.99 5.71
N VAL A 17 -13.91 1.80 6.00
CA VAL A 17 -14.76 0.85 5.30
C VAL A 17 -15.37 1.52 4.08
N ILE A 18 -15.01 1.06 2.90
CA ILE A 18 -15.53 1.55 1.62
C ILE A 18 -16.73 0.68 1.21
N ALA A 19 -17.92 1.24 1.28
CA ALA A 19 -19.16 0.49 1.12
C ALA A 19 -19.49 0.18 -0.36
N ASP A 20 -19.23 1.12 -1.26
CA ASP A 20 -19.66 1.08 -2.65
C ASP A 20 -18.71 1.89 -3.59
N ASP A 21 -18.98 1.83 -4.89
CA ASP A 21 -18.20 2.54 -5.90
C ASP A 21 -18.28 4.08 -5.76
N ALA A 22 -19.37 4.62 -5.24
CA ALA A 22 -19.47 6.05 -4.98
C ALA A 22 -18.52 6.47 -3.83
N ALA A 23 -18.38 5.62 -2.80
CA ALA A 23 -17.40 5.84 -1.74
C ALA A 23 -15.96 5.72 -2.26
N VAL A 24 -15.69 4.80 -3.20
CA VAL A 24 -14.39 4.73 -3.88
C VAL A 24 -14.06 6.03 -4.61
N GLN A 25 -15.04 6.62 -5.32
CA GLN A 25 -14.81 7.88 -6.03
C GLN A 25 -14.54 9.04 -5.06
N ARG A 26 -15.32 9.18 -4.00
CA ARG A 26 -15.05 10.19 -2.96
C ARG A 26 -13.66 10.04 -2.33
N LEU A 27 -13.24 8.80 -2.10
CA LEU A 27 -11.88 8.53 -1.61
C LEU A 27 -10.82 8.97 -2.61
N LEU A 28 -10.98 8.66 -3.91
CA LEU A 28 -10.05 9.10 -4.96
C LEU A 28 -9.97 10.62 -5.02
N ASP A 29 -11.11 11.32 -5.00
CA ASP A 29 -11.16 12.80 -5.03
C ASP A 29 -10.41 13.40 -3.83
N ARG A 30 -10.61 12.87 -2.62
CA ARG A 30 -9.90 13.28 -1.41
C ARG A 30 -8.38 13.03 -1.51
N LEU A 31 -7.96 11.88 -2.01
CA LEU A 31 -6.55 11.50 -2.11
C LEU A 31 -5.80 12.24 -3.21
N THR A 32 -6.48 12.86 -4.17
CA THR A 32 -5.83 13.65 -5.23
C THR A 32 -5.55 15.10 -4.84
N THR A 33 -6.06 15.57 -3.73
CA THR A 33 -5.89 16.95 -3.25
C THR A 33 -5.41 16.99 -1.79
N PRO A 34 -4.27 16.35 -1.44
CA PRO A 34 -3.77 16.39 -0.09
C PRO A 34 -3.25 17.80 0.25
N ASP A 35 -3.65 18.32 1.41
CA ASP A 35 -3.17 19.62 1.93
C ASP A 35 -1.80 19.51 2.63
N THR A 36 -1.46 18.31 3.08
CA THR A 36 -0.22 17.97 3.80
C THR A 36 0.32 16.64 3.28
N GLY A 37 1.42 16.18 3.85
CA GLY A 37 1.88 14.80 3.66
C GLY A 37 0.82 13.82 4.16
N THR A 38 0.16 13.11 3.24
CA THR A 38 -0.95 12.19 3.52
C THR A 38 -0.54 10.76 3.24
N VAL A 39 -0.68 9.86 4.21
CA VAL A 39 -0.28 8.44 4.08
C VAL A 39 -1.48 7.55 3.84
N LEU A 40 -1.42 6.77 2.76
CA LEU A 40 -2.35 5.69 2.46
C LEU A 40 -1.70 4.33 2.70
N GLY A 41 -2.25 3.56 3.63
CA GLY A 41 -1.83 2.20 3.95
C GLY A 41 -2.88 1.14 3.61
N PHE A 42 -2.41 -0.12 3.48
CA PHE A 42 -3.26 -1.28 3.23
C PHE A 42 -3.05 -2.33 4.30
N VAL A 43 -4.14 -2.77 4.93
CA VAL A 43 -4.11 -3.73 6.04
C VAL A 43 -4.64 -5.08 5.59
N ASN A 44 -3.77 -6.07 5.58
CA ASN A 44 -4.09 -7.48 5.34
C ASN A 44 -3.74 -8.35 6.57
N ALA A 45 -3.99 -9.63 6.52
CA ALA A 45 -3.73 -10.55 7.63
C ALA A 45 -2.24 -10.52 8.08
N HIS A 46 -1.29 -10.33 7.15
CA HIS A 46 0.13 -10.20 7.49
C HIS A 46 0.42 -8.91 8.27
N ALA A 47 -0.18 -7.79 7.87
CA ALA A 47 -0.09 -6.53 8.62
C ALA A 47 -0.60 -6.70 10.05
N MET A 48 -1.74 -7.38 10.25
CA MET A 48 -2.28 -7.65 11.58
C MET A 48 -1.36 -8.54 12.43
N ASN A 49 -0.70 -9.53 11.83
CA ASN A 49 0.32 -10.32 12.53
C ASN A 49 1.53 -9.49 12.96
N LEU A 50 1.98 -8.56 12.10
CA LEU A 50 3.06 -7.64 12.45
C LEU A 50 2.65 -6.66 13.56
N VAL A 51 1.43 -6.13 13.54
CA VAL A 51 0.90 -5.25 14.60
C VAL A 51 0.98 -5.90 15.99
N VAL A 52 0.73 -7.22 16.06
CA VAL A 52 0.85 -7.96 17.32
C VAL A 52 2.30 -8.04 17.78
N ARG A 53 3.24 -8.31 16.87
CA ARG A 53 4.63 -8.68 17.18
C ARG A 53 5.57 -7.48 17.26
N ASP A 54 5.29 -6.42 16.49
CA ASP A 54 6.16 -5.27 16.31
C ASP A 54 5.45 -3.97 16.69
N GLY A 55 5.87 -3.39 17.82
CA GLY A 55 5.32 -2.12 18.31
C GLY A 55 5.68 -0.92 17.41
N GLY A 56 6.89 -0.92 16.84
CA GLY A 56 7.34 0.13 15.92
C GLY A 56 6.52 0.12 14.62
N TYR A 57 6.31 -1.07 14.05
CA TYR A 57 5.43 -1.21 12.90
C TYR A 57 4.00 -0.76 13.20
N SER A 58 3.45 -1.18 14.36
CA SER A 58 2.11 -0.76 14.78
C SER A 58 1.98 0.76 14.89
N GLN A 59 3.01 1.42 15.42
CA GLN A 59 3.04 2.88 15.53
C GLN A 59 3.09 3.54 14.15
N ALA A 60 3.98 3.10 13.26
CA ALA A 60 4.11 3.63 11.90
C ALA A 60 2.82 3.41 11.08
N LEU A 61 2.22 2.21 11.16
CA LEU A 61 0.96 1.92 10.49
C LEU A 61 -0.19 2.80 11.01
N SER A 62 -0.27 2.98 12.34
CA SER A 62 -1.32 3.82 12.97
C SER A 62 -1.12 5.32 12.76
N ALA A 63 0.02 5.75 12.25
CA ALA A 63 0.26 7.13 11.82
C ALA A 63 -0.29 7.43 10.41
N ALA A 64 -0.74 6.42 9.69
CA ALA A 64 -1.35 6.61 8.37
C ALA A 64 -2.70 7.33 8.49
N ASP A 65 -2.97 8.28 7.58
CA ASP A 65 -4.21 9.06 7.52
C ASP A 65 -5.39 8.23 7.00
N VAL A 66 -5.10 7.29 6.09
CA VAL A 66 -6.09 6.39 5.51
C VAL A 66 -5.56 4.97 5.56
N LEU A 67 -6.30 4.08 6.20
CA LEU A 67 -6.04 2.64 6.19
C LEU A 67 -7.17 1.91 5.48
N LEU A 68 -6.85 1.16 4.44
CA LEU A 68 -7.81 0.40 3.66
C LEU A 68 -7.66 -1.11 3.90
N ARG A 69 -8.80 -1.80 3.89
CA ARG A 69 -8.84 -3.25 4.02
C ARG A 69 -8.33 -3.95 2.76
N ASP A 70 -7.35 -4.84 2.89
CA ASP A 70 -6.81 -5.66 1.80
C ASP A 70 -7.00 -7.16 2.08
N GLY A 71 -7.68 -7.81 1.17
CA GLY A 71 -7.77 -9.26 1.09
C GLY A 71 -8.93 -9.92 1.86
N ALA A 72 -9.19 -11.17 1.50
CA ALA A 72 -10.29 -11.97 2.04
C ALA A 72 -10.15 -12.27 3.54
N GLY A 73 -8.91 -12.41 4.04
CA GLY A 73 -8.65 -12.68 5.46
C GLY A 73 -9.21 -11.60 6.37
N MET A 74 -9.06 -10.32 5.98
CA MET A 74 -9.62 -9.20 6.73
C MET A 74 -11.15 -9.15 6.63
N ALA A 75 -11.73 -9.56 5.50
CA ALA A 75 -13.18 -9.64 5.38
C ALA A 75 -13.80 -10.70 6.32
N ILE A 76 -13.12 -11.85 6.44
CA ILE A 76 -13.51 -12.91 7.39
C ILE A 76 -13.44 -12.39 8.83
N LEU A 77 -12.35 -11.70 9.18
CA LEU A 77 -12.17 -11.11 10.49
C LEU A 77 -13.30 -10.13 10.84
N TYR A 78 -13.61 -9.18 9.93
CA TYR A 78 -14.67 -8.20 10.13
C TYR A 78 -16.02 -8.89 10.41
N ARG A 79 -16.41 -9.87 9.59
CA ARG A 79 -17.66 -10.63 9.81
C ARG A 79 -17.69 -11.35 11.15
N ARG A 80 -16.54 -11.90 11.62
CA ARG A 80 -16.44 -12.53 12.94
C ARG A 80 -16.57 -11.53 14.09
N LEU A 81 -16.24 -10.28 13.87
CA LEU A 81 -16.42 -9.19 14.82
C LEU A 81 -17.83 -8.55 14.74
N GLY A 82 -18.71 -9.05 13.86
CA GLY A 82 -20.01 -8.45 13.63
C GLY A 82 -19.97 -7.13 12.86
N LEU A 83 -18.88 -6.88 12.12
CA LEU A 83 -18.65 -5.66 11.33
C LEU A 83 -18.86 -5.93 9.84
N GLU A 84 -19.37 -4.94 9.12
CA GLU A 84 -19.46 -4.97 7.66
C GLU A 84 -18.06 -4.72 7.05
N PRO A 85 -17.54 -5.64 6.19
CA PRO A 85 -16.20 -5.50 5.64
C PRO A 85 -16.09 -4.49 4.48
N GLY A 86 -17.20 -4.08 3.84
CA GLY A 86 -17.21 -3.26 2.64
C GLY A 86 -16.49 -3.93 1.45
N LEU A 87 -16.10 -3.11 0.49
CA LEU A 87 -15.34 -3.55 -0.70
C LEU A 87 -13.93 -3.99 -0.34
N ASN A 88 -13.35 -4.88 -1.16
CA ASN A 88 -11.94 -5.25 -1.04
C ASN A 88 -11.06 -4.19 -1.72
N MET A 89 -10.46 -3.30 -0.92
CA MET A 89 -9.62 -2.20 -1.39
C MET A 89 -8.15 -2.62 -1.53
N ASN A 90 -7.89 -3.77 -2.18
CA ASN A 90 -6.51 -4.23 -2.34
C ASN A 90 -5.68 -3.25 -3.18
N GLY A 91 -4.41 -3.05 -2.78
CA GLY A 91 -3.53 -2.08 -3.42
C GLY A 91 -3.29 -2.35 -4.90
N THR A 92 -3.32 -3.61 -5.34
CA THR A 92 -3.05 -3.99 -6.73
C THR A 92 -4.16 -3.53 -7.70
N ASP A 93 -5.40 -3.37 -7.23
CA ASP A 93 -6.52 -2.85 -8.03
C ASP A 93 -6.72 -1.34 -7.80
N PHE A 94 -6.53 -0.86 -6.56
CA PHE A 94 -6.81 0.54 -6.23
C PHE A 94 -5.69 1.49 -6.68
N ILE A 95 -4.41 1.13 -6.50
CA ILE A 95 -3.28 2.02 -6.85
C ILE A 95 -3.24 2.38 -8.35
N PRO A 96 -3.52 1.48 -9.32
CA PRO A 96 -3.65 1.87 -10.72
C PRO A 96 -4.75 2.91 -10.99
N ARG A 97 -5.90 2.81 -10.31
CA ARG A 97 -6.97 3.82 -10.41
C ARG A 97 -6.52 5.17 -9.86
N LEU A 98 -5.80 5.14 -8.72
CA LEU A 98 -5.21 6.33 -8.12
C LEU A 98 -4.17 6.98 -9.04
N MET A 99 -3.26 6.20 -9.65
CA MET A 99 -2.27 6.72 -10.59
C MET A 99 -2.93 7.35 -11.83
N ALA A 100 -4.02 6.77 -12.33
CA ALA A 100 -4.78 7.37 -13.44
C ALA A 100 -5.36 8.76 -13.07
N ALA A 101 -5.75 8.96 -11.81
CA ALA A 101 -6.20 10.25 -11.29
C ALA A 101 -5.06 11.27 -11.10
N TYR A 102 -3.80 10.79 -11.09
CA TYR A 102 -2.59 11.62 -11.05
C TYR A 102 -1.98 11.89 -12.45
N ARG A 103 -2.74 11.73 -13.52
CA ARG A 103 -2.31 12.03 -14.89
C ARG A 103 -1.70 13.45 -15.01
N GLY A 104 -0.52 13.54 -15.61
CA GLY A 104 0.22 14.80 -15.80
C GLY A 104 0.92 15.32 -14.55
N ARG A 105 0.81 14.62 -13.40
CA ARG A 105 1.37 15.05 -12.12
C ARG A 105 2.70 14.33 -11.84
N LYS A 106 3.50 14.92 -10.94
CA LYS A 106 4.83 14.43 -10.54
C LYS A 106 4.71 13.23 -9.62
N VAL A 107 5.27 12.09 -10.03
CA VAL A 107 5.22 10.84 -9.26
C VAL A 107 6.63 10.31 -8.99
N ALA A 108 6.88 9.94 -7.73
CA ALA A 108 8.07 9.20 -7.33
C ALA A 108 7.76 7.70 -7.14
N PHE A 109 8.70 6.85 -7.57
CA PHE A 109 8.63 5.40 -7.44
C PHE A 109 9.82 4.89 -6.67
N TRP A 110 9.61 4.45 -5.43
CA TRP A 110 10.67 3.96 -4.56
C TRP A 110 10.36 2.54 -4.07
N GLY A 111 11.07 1.57 -4.61
CA GLY A 111 10.85 0.18 -4.26
C GLY A 111 11.44 -0.79 -5.27
N THR A 112 11.22 -2.07 -5.01
CA THR A 112 11.72 -3.19 -5.80
C THR A 112 13.18 -3.02 -6.25
N ARG A 113 13.62 -3.61 -7.34
CA ARG A 113 14.96 -3.52 -7.91
C ARG A 113 14.91 -3.56 -9.43
N GLN A 114 15.98 -3.17 -10.06
CA GLN A 114 16.16 -3.32 -11.50
C GLN A 114 16.15 -4.80 -11.93
N PRO A 115 15.67 -5.12 -13.14
CA PRO A 115 15.09 -4.20 -14.14
C PRO A 115 13.60 -3.92 -13.93
N TYR A 116 12.97 -4.51 -12.92
CA TYR A 116 11.52 -4.45 -12.69
C TYR A 116 11.03 -3.05 -12.32
N LEU A 117 11.88 -2.26 -11.66
CA LEU A 117 11.55 -0.88 -11.32
C LEU A 117 11.36 -0.05 -12.58
N ASP A 118 12.32 -0.08 -13.52
CA ASP A 118 12.21 0.66 -14.78
C ASP A 118 11.04 0.19 -15.63
N GLN A 119 10.76 -1.12 -15.67
CA GLN A 119 9.59 -1.65 -16.38
C GLN A 119 8.29 -1.14 -15.77
N ALA A 120 8.19 -1.11 -14.42
CA ALA A 120 7.03 -0.56 -13.73
C ALA A 120 6.81 0.92 -14.05
N VAL A 121 7.87 1.72 -14.00
CA VAL A 121 7.81 3.17 -14.28
C VAL A 121 7.37 3.44 -15.72
N ARG A 122 8.01 2.80 -16.71
CA ARG A 122 7.64 2.93 -18.13
C ARG A 122 6.18 2.55 -18.39
N ARG A 123 5.73 1.48 -17.73
CA ARG A 123 4.33 1.06 -17.83
C ARG A 123 3.39 2.10 -17.23
N CYS A 124 3.70 2.63 -16.06
CA CYS A 124 2.88 3.65 -15.40
C CYS A 124 2.82 4.94 -16.21
N GLU A 125 3.94 5.37 -16.79
CA GLU A 125 4.00 6.52 -17.69
C GLU A 125 3.10 6.31 -18.92
N ALA A 126 3.24 5.15 -19.59
CA ALA A 126 2.48 4.84 -20.79
C ALA A 126 0.97 4.65 -20.53
N GLU A 127 0.59 3.92 -19.46
CA GLU A 127 -0.80 3.58 -19.18
C GLU A 127 -1.56 4.73 -18.49
N PHE A 128 -0.92 5.43 -17.53
CA PHE A 128 -1.58 6.42 -16.69
C PHE A 128 -1.20 7.87 -17.04
N GLY A 129 -0.16 8.08 -17.87
CA GLY A 129 0.27 9.43 -18.30
C GLY A 129 0.78 10.30 -17.15
N ILE A 130 1.37 9.69 -16.12
CA ILE A 130 2.01 10.39 -15.00
C ILE A 130 3.41 10.90 -15.42
N VAL A 131 4.01 11.81 -14.64
CA VAL A 131 5.36 12.34 -14.87
C VAL A 131 6.31 11.78 -13.80
N PRO A 132 7.14 10.76 -14.12
CA PRO A 132 8.12 10.23 -13.18
C PRO A 132 9.21 11.28 -12.89
N VAL A 133 9.35 11.71 -11.64
CA VAL A 133 10.36 12.70 -11.23
C VAL A 133 11.46 12.12 -10.36
N SER A 134 11.21 10.96 -9.72
CA SER A 134 12.20 10.25 -8.89
C SER A 134 11.97 8.75 -8.95
N VAL A 135 13.03 8.02 -9.29
CA VAL A 135 13.00 6.55 -9.39
C VAL A 135 14.16 6.00 -8.59
N HIS A 136 13.88 5.25 -7.52
CA HIS A 136 14.91 4.69 -6.66
C HIS A 136 14.53 3.28 -6.19
N ASP A 137 15.52 2.40 -6.01
CA ASP A 137 15.25 1.07 -5.46
C ASP A 137 14.80 1.14 -3.99
N GLY A 138 14.29 0.03 -3.46
CA GLY A 138 13.75 -0.05 -2.11
C GLY A 138 14.80 -0.26 -1.00
N PHE A 139 16.10 -0.07 -1.26
CA PHE A 139 17.19 -0.48 -0.36
C PHE A 139 18.01 0.67 0.21
N ALA A 140 17.75 1.91 -0.21
CA ALA A 140 18.44 3.09 0.33
C ALA A 140 18.10 3.35 1.80
N SER A 141 18.84 4.29 2.38
CA SER A 141 18.58 4.80 3.73
C SER A 141 17.33 5.68 3.78
N LEU A 142 16.76 5.85 4.96
CA LEU A 142 15.65 6.79 5.17
C LEU A 142 16.04 8.20 4.73
N GLU A 143 17.22 8.68 5.12
CA GLU A 143 17.71 10.02 4.78
C GLU A 143 17.76 10.26 3.26
N THR A 144 18.13 9.24 2.48
CA THR A 144 18.11 9.32 1.01
C THR A 144 16.69 9.62 0.50
N TYR A 145 15.67 8.94 1.01
CA TYR A 145 14.28 9.16 0.58
C TYR A 145 13.77 10.53 1.02
N LEU A 146 14.11 10.99 2.22
CA LEU A 146 13.78 12.33 2.69
C LEU A 146 14.42 13.42 1.82
N GLN A 147 15.68 13.24 1.44
CA GLN A 147 16.38 14.14 0.53
C GLN A 147 15.74 14.17 -0.86
N LEU A 148 15.46 13.00 -1.44
CA LEU A 148 14.77 12.89 -2.74
C LEU A 148 13.40 13.55 -2.73
N ALA A 149 12.63 13.43 -1.64
CA ALA A 149 11.34 14.09 -1.51
C ALA A 149 11.47 15.62 -1.52
N ARG A 150 12.44 16.17 -0.79
CA ARG A 150 12.71 17.62 -0.72
C ARG A 150 13.16 18.20 -2.07
N GLU A 151 14.03 17.47 -2.78
CA GLU A 151 14.60 17.92 -4.05
C GLU A 151 13.61 17.83 -5.22
N GLN A 152 12.86 16.75 -5.31
CA GLN A 152 12.00 16.43 -6.45
C GLN A 152 10.56 16.92 -6.28
N GLN A 153 10.14 17.14 -5.02
CA GLN A 153 8.79 17.60 -4.67
C GLN A 153 7.68 16.84 -5.42
N PRO A 154 7.61 15.50 -5.29
CA PRO A 154 6.57 14.71 -5.94
C PRO A 154 5.21 15.01 -5.30
N GLU A 155 4.16 14.93 -6.10
CA GLU A 155 2.77 15.03 -5.64
C GLU A 155 2.20 13.69 -5.19
N LEU A 156 2.81 12.58 -5.70
CA LEU A 156 2.53 11.20 -5.30
C LEU A 156 3.84 10.44 -5.13
N ILE A 157 3.98 9.72 -4.02
CA ILE A 157 5.08 8.78 -3.79
C ILE A 157 4.50 7.37 -3.68
N VAL A 158 4.94 6.46 -4.55
CA VAL A 158 4.57 5.04 -4.51
C VAL A 158 5.71 4.24 -3.89
N LEU A 159 5.51 3.78 -2.65
CA LEU A 159 6.47 2.95 -1.93
C LEU A 159 6.22 1.46 -2.21
N GLY A 160 7.18 0.79 -2.84
CA GLY A 160 7.15 -0.63 -3.15
C GLY A 160 8.24 -1.42 -2.41
N MET A 161 8.43 -1.15 -1.12
CA MET A 161 9.52 -1.73 -0.30
C MET A 161 9.06 -2.93 0.53
N GLY A 162 7.74 -3.07 0.72
CA GLY A 162 7.13 -4.05 1.62
C GLY A 162 7.18 -3.64 3.09
N MET A 163 6.33 -4.33 3.87
CA MET A 163 6.23 -4.16 5.33
C MET A 163 7.45 -4.77 6.03
N PRO A 164 7.94 -4.20 7.10
CA PRO A 164 7.52 -2.97 7.81
C PRO A 164 8.20 -1.69 7.30
N LYS A 165 9.15 -1.78 6.35
CA LYS A 165 10.02 -0.67 5.94
C LYS A 165 9.24 0.50 5.35
N GLN A 166 8.29 0.21 4.44
CA GLN A 166 7.55 1.26 3.74
C GLN A 166 6.70 2.12 4.69
N GLU A 167 6.09 1.54 5.72
CA GLU A 167 5.28 2.27 6.69
C GLU A 167 6.15 3.21 7.53
N ALA A 168 7.33 2.77 7.94
CA ALA A 168 8.28 3.60 8.66
C ALA A 168 8.77 4.79 7.80
N VAL A 169 9.10 4.54 6.53
CA VAL A 169 9.51 5.59 5.58
C VAL A 169 8.34 6.56 5.31
N ALA A 170 7.12 6.06 5.13
CA ALA A 170 5.93 6.87 4.89
C ALA A 170 5.63 7.82 6.06
N ALA A 171 5.71 7.33 7.29
CA ALA A 171 5.47 8.14 8.49
C ALA A 171 6.44 9.32 8.59
N GLU A 172 7.73 9.12 8.32
CA GLU A 172 8.73 10.17 8.35
C GLU A 172 8.57 11.18 7.20
N LEU A 173 8.23 10.69 6.00
CA LEU A 173 7.97 11.55 4.84
C LEU A 173 6.77 12.47 5.08
N ALA A 174 5.71 11.97 5.71
CA ALA A 174 4.50 12.76 5.99
C ALA A 174 4.77 13.94 6.94
N VAL A 175 5.66 13.75 7.91
CA VAL A 175 6.02 14.80 8.87
C VAL A 175 6.95 15.85 8.27
N THR A 176 7.86 15.44 7.39
CA THR A 176 8.95 16.29 6.87
C THR A 176 8.68 16.89 5.50
N GLY A 177 7.66 16.41 4.80
CA GLY A 177 7.31 16.80 3.42
C GLY A 177 6.23 17.87 3.33
N GLY A 178 6.05 18.41 2.09
CA GLY A 178 4.92 19.26 1.72
C GLY A 178 3.68 18.44 1.34
N PRO A 179 2.66 19.07 0.71
CA PRO A 179 1.47 18.41 0.22
C PRO A 179 1.83 17.29 -0.77
N CYS A 180 1.64 16.04 -0.36
CA CYS A 180 2.01 14.86 -1.14
C CYS A 180 1.22 13.65 -0.65
N LEU A 181 0.71 12.83 -1.57
CA LEU A 181 0.17 11.53 -1.22
C LEU A 181 1.29 10.48 -1.19
N ILE A 182 1.41 9.74 -0.09
CA ILE A 182 2.40 8.68 0.11
C ILE A 182 1.67 7.35 0.23
N VAL A 183 1.88 6.45 -0.73
CA VAL A 183 1.18 5.17 -0.83
C VAL A 183 2.08 4.02 -0.44
N CYS A 184 1.71 3.26 0.59
CA CYS A 184 2.36 2.03 1.02
C CYS A 184 1.95 0.87 0.10
N GLY A 185 2.50 0.80 -1.12
CA GLY A 185 2.03 -0.06 -2.21
C GLY A 185 2.46 -1.52 -2.13
N GLY A 186 3.38 -1.89 -1.23
CA GLY A 186 3.85 -3.27 -1.07
C GLY A 186 4.49 -3.82 -2.35
N ALA A 187 3.88 -4.85 -2.92
CA ALA A 187 4.39 -5.51 -4.14
C ALA A 187 3.90 -4.86 -5.44
N ILE A 188 3.28 -3.68 -5.40
CA ILE A 188 2.68 -3.07 -6.62
C ILE A 188 3.72 -2.87 -7.74
N LEU A 189 4.93 -2.43 -7.39
CA LEU A 189 6.00 -2.24 -8.38
C LEU A 189 6.52 -3.57 -8.95
N ASP A 190 6.49 -4.65 -8.17
CA ASP A 190 6.80 -6.00 -8.67
C ASP A 190 5.75 -6.50 -9.68
N PHE A 191 4.45 -6.17 -9.45
CA PHE A 191 3.37 -6.50 -10.38
C PHE A 191 3.44 -5.67 -11.67
N LEU A 192 3.60 -4.37 -11.55
CA LEU A 192 3.67 -3.45 -12.70
C LEU A 192 4.93 -3.71 -13.54
N GLY A 193 6.04 -4.08 -12.89
CA GLY A 193 7.30 -4.44 -13.54
C GLY A 193 7.36 -5.89 -14.08
N GLY A 194 6.27 -6.67 -13.95
CA GLY A 194 6.21 -8.03 -14.50
C GLY A 194 7.01 -9.09 -13.73
N LYS A 195 7.58 -8.76 -12.57
CA LYS A 195 8.30 -9.73 -11.72
C LYS A 195 7.36 -10.78 -11.11
N VAL A 196 6.13 -10.36 -10.79
CA VAL A 196 5.09 -11.21 -10.20
C VAL A 196 3.85 -11.16 -11.08
N SER A 197 3.32 -12.33 -11.46
CA SER A 197 2.06 -12.41 -12.20
C SER A 197 0.86 -12.38 -11.25
N ARG A 198 -0.22 -11.74 -11.67
CA ARG A 198 -1.50 -11.79 -10.96
C ARG A 198 -2.21 -13.12 -11.22
N ALA A 199 -3.05 -13.52 -10.27
CA ALA A 199 -3.96 -14.63 -10.48
C ALA A 199 -4.94 -14.33 -11.65
N PRO A 200 -5.39 -15.36 -12.39
CA PRO A 200 -6.45 -15.20 -13.37
C PRO A 200 -7.68 -14.51 -12.79
N GLU A 201 -8.39 -13.74 -13.61
CA GLU A 201 -9.51 -12.90 -13.14
C GLU A 201 -10.61 -13.69 -12.41
N TRP A 202 -10.96 -14.86 -12.93
CA TRP A 202 -11.97 -15.74 -12.30
C TRP A 202 -11.57 -16.15 -10.86
N LEU A 203 -10.26 -16.42 -10.64
CA LEU A 203 -9.76 -16.80 -9.33
C LEU A 203 -9.73 -15.60 -8.37
N ARG A 204 -9.43 -14.39 -8.89
CA ARG A 204 -9.49 -13.15 -8.11
C ARG A 204 -10.91 -12.81 -7.68
N ARG A 205 -11.91 -13.00 -8.57
CA ARG A 205 -13.34 -12.83 -8.25
C ARG A 205 -13.82 -13.76 -7.14
N LEU A 206 -13.25 -14.96 -7.04
CA LEU A 206 -13.51 -15.91 -5.97
C LEU A 206 -12.69 -15.64 -4.68
N GLY A 207 -11.88 -14.58 -4.63
CA GLY A 207 -11.02 -14.27 -3.49
C GLY A 207 -9.80 -15.20 -3.36
N GLY A 208 -9.49 -16.00 -4.38
CA GLY A 208 -8.45 -17.02 -4.38
C GLY A 208 -7.03 -16.51 -4.75
N GLU A 209 -6.82 -15.20 -4.89
CA GLU A 209 -5.52 -14.65 -5.28
C GLU A 209 -4.41 -15.04 -4.28
N TRP A 210 -4.71 -15.09 -2.99
CA TRP A 210 -3.75 -15.50 -1.95
C TRP A 210 -3.28 -16.95 -2.14
N LEU A 211 -4.18 -17.86 -2.56
CA LEU A 211 -3.83 -19.26 -2.81
C LEU A 211 -2.94 -19.39 -4.05
N TYR A 212 -3.27 -18.67 -5.13
CA TYR A 212 -2.42 -18.62 -6.33
C TYR A 212 -1.00 -18.14 -6.01
N ARG A 213 -0.88 -17.08 -5.21
CA ARG A 213 0.42 -16.55 -4.77
C ARG A 213 1.15 -17.55 -3.87
N LEU A 214 0.45 -18.23 -2.97
CA LEU A 214 1.04 -19.26 -2.12
C LEU A 214 1.63 -20.41 -2.93
N LEU A 215 0.96 -20.84 -4.00
CA LEU A 215 1.45 -21.89 -4.91
C LEU A 215 2.66 -21.42 -5.72
N ARG A 216 2.76 -20.15 -6.07
CA ARG A 216 3.88 -19.58 -6.83
C ARG A 216 5.11 -19.27 -5.98
N GLU A 217 4.90 -18.86 -4.73
CA GLU A 217 5.96 -18.47 -3.81
C GLU A 217 5.78 -19.14 -2.43
N PRO A 218 5.78 -20.50 -2.36
CA PRO A 218 5.37 -21.20 -1.15
C PRO A 218 6.25 -20.89 0.05
N LYS A 219 7.57 -20.86 -0.10
CA LYS A 219 8.50 -20.60 1.01
C LYS A 219 8.31 -19.22 1.63
N ARG A 220 8.14 -18.17 0.80
CA ARG A 220 7.99 -16.78 1.27
C ARG A 220 6.64 -16.54 1.91
N LEU A 221 5.57 -17.10 1.33
CA LEU A 221 4.20 -16.82 1.78
C LEU A 221 3.72 -17.77 2.88
N PHE A 222 4.26 -18.98 2.96
CA PHE A 222 3.96 -19.89 4.06
C PHE A 222 4.34 -19.26 5.40
N MET A 223 5.54 -18.69 5.51
CA MET A 223 5.98 -17.97 6.71
C MET A 223 5.12 -16.73 7.04
N ARG A 224 4.44 -16.15 6.05
CA ARG A 224 3.54 -15.00 6.24
C ARG A 224 2.14 -15.39 6.73
N TYR A 225 1.64 -16.55 6.34
CA TYR A 225 0.25 -16.95 6.57
C TYR A 225 0.09 -18.01 7.66
N VAL A 226 1.15 -18.77 7.96
CA VAL A 226 1.07 -19.93 8.87
C VAL A 226 1.89 -19.72 10.15
N VAL A 227 2.91 -18.87 10.13
CA VAL A 227 3.76 -18.51 11.27
C VAL A 227 3.49 -17.09 11.71
#